data_ad5b428de608bb677c7deb4d512677d6
#
_entry.id   ad5b428de608bb677c7deb4d512677d6
#
_cell.length_a   1.000
_cell.length_b   1.000
_cell.length_c   1.000
_cell.angle_alpha   90.00
_cell.angle_beta   90.00
_cell.angle_gamma   90.00
#
_symmetry.space_group_name_H-M   'P 1'
#
loop_
_entity.id
_entity.type
_entity.pdbx_description
1 polymer ?
#
loop_
_entity_poly.entity_id
_entity_poly.type
_entity_poly.pdbx_seq_one_letter_code
_entity_poly.pdbx_strand_id
1 'polypeptide(L)'
;MCTYINNKVDLMGHGKGVADWIKLTKANVYYDHPASAPLDHALIIDFVDEAAGPGARVSVELSAESAQALLGAIQAALDSGAAEHGHPLVAASH
;
A
#
# COMPACT_ATOMS: atom_id res chain seq x y z
N MET A 1 -13.18 20.29 7.50
CA MET A 1 -11.95 20.24 6.69
C MET A 1 -11.14 19.01 7.06
N CYS A 2 -10.68 18.32 6.07
CA CYS A 2 -9.86 17.15 6.32
C CYS A 2 -8.45 17.54 6.70
N THR A 3 -7.95 16.95 7.77
CA THR A 3 -6.54 17.08 8.09
C THR A 3 -5.77 16.20 7.12
N TYR A 4 -4.97 16.80 6.31
CA TYR A 4 -4.25 16.08 5.29
C TYR A 4 -2.93 15.55 5.82
N ILE A 5 -2.87 14.25 6.03
CA ILE A 5 -1.65 13.57 6.45
C ILE A 5 -1.32 12.54 5.39
N ASN A 6 -0.14 12.66 4.83
CA ASN A 6 0.34 11.74 3.82
C ASN A 6 1.57 11.00 4.36
N ASN A 7 1.41 9.72 4.58
CA ASN A 7 2.49 8.87 5.05
C ASN A 7 3.16 8.23 3.83
N LYS A 8 4.42 8.53 3.66
CA LYS A 8 5.20 8.01 2.52
C LYS A 8 6.07 6.86 2.98
N VAL A 9 6.06 5.80 2.21
CA VAL A 9 6.84 4.59 2.50
C VAL A 9 7.61 4.19 1.26
N ASP A 10 8.92 3.97 1.43
CA ASP A 10 9.73 3.42 0.35
C ASP A 10 9.44 1.94 0.22
N LEU A 11 9.33 1.45 -0.99
CA LEU A 11 8.97 0.07 -1.27
C LEU A 11 10.02 -0.59 -2.17
N MET A 12 10.10 -1.90 -2.02
CA MET A 12 10.80 -2.75 -2.97
C MET A 12 9.80 -3.81 -3.41
N GLY A 13 9.18 -3.63 -4.56
CA GLY A 13 8.17 -4.58 -5.00
C GLY A 13 7.68 -4.31 -6.41
N HIS A 14 6.73 -5.12 -6.81
CA HIS A 14 6.10 -5.00 -8.11
C HIS A 14 4.60 -5.23 -7.95
N GLY A 15 3.81 -4.53 -8.74
CA GLY A 15 2.38 -4.72 -8.79
C GLY A 15 1.98 -5.10 -10.21
N LYS A 16 1.01 -5.99 -10.33
CA LYS A 16 0.52 -6.38 -11.65
C LYS A 16 -0.66 -5.49 -12.04
N GLY A 17 -0.50 -4.79 -13.14
CA GLY A 17 -1.58 -4.01 -13.74
C GLY A 17 -2.35 -4.84 -14.74
N VAL A 18 -3.22 -4.17 -15.49
CA VAL A 18 -4.04 -4.84 -16.50
C VAL A 18 -3.17 -5.42 -17.61
N ALA A 19 -2.19 -4.67 -18.06
CA ALA A 19 -1.35 -5.07 -19.19
C ALA A 19 -0.05 -5.72 -18.77
N ASP A 20 0.56 -5.24 -17.68
CA ASP A 20 1.91 -5.66 -17.33
C ASP A 20 2.19 -5.43 -15.85
N TRP A 21 3.35 -5.89 -15.41
CA TRP A 21 3.85 -5.64 -14.07
C TRP A 21 4.43 -4.23 -13.99
N ILE A 22 4.20 -3.58 -12.86
CA ILE A 22 4.69 -2.24 -12.58
C ILE A 22 5.62 -2.32 -11.39
N LYS A 23 6.78 -1.71 -11.51
CA LYS A 23 7.69 -1.60 -10.37
C LYS A 23 7.12 -0.62 -9.37
N LEU A 24 7.17 -0.98 -8.09
CA LEU A 24 6.66 -0.13 -7.03
C LEU A 24 7.81 0.31 -6.15
N THR A 25 8.06 1.60 -6.13
CA THR A 25 9.18 2.16 -5.37
C THR A 25 8.73 2.97 -4.18
N LYS A 26 7.47 3.37 -4.16
CA LYS A 26 6.94 4.17 -3.05
C LYS A 26 5.44 3.98 -2.92
N ALA A 27 4.95 4.08 -1.70
CA ALA A 27 3.51 4.17 -1.44
C ALA A 27 3.23 5.44 -0.67
N ASN A 28 2.15 6.12 -1.04
CA ASN A 28 1.61 7.24 -0.28
C ASN A 28 0.32 6.77 0.36
N VAL A 29 0.23 6.87 1.67
CA VAL A 29 -0.91 6.38 2.44
C VAL A 29 -1.56 7.55 3.15
N TYR A 30 -2.84 7.76 2.88
CA TYR A 30 -3.55 8.88 3.50
C TYR A 30 -5.04 8.57 3.64
N TYR A 31 -5.73 9.38 4.41
CA TYR A 31 -7.16 9.22 4.67
C TYR A 31 -7.87 10.49 4.26
N ASP A 32 -8.71 10.41 3.24
CA ASP A 32 -9.33 11.59 2.65
C ASP A 32 -10.59 11.19 1.87
N HIS A 33 -11.16 12.14 1.16
CA HIS A 33 -12.32 11.90 0.30
C HIS A 33 -11.90 11.03 -0.88
N PRO A 34 -12.57 9.88 -1.09
CA PRO A 34 -12.22 9.02 -2.22
C PRO A 34 -12.70 9.63 -3.54
N ALA A 35 -12.03 9.24 -4.62
CA ALA A 35 -12.41 9.66 -5.95
C ALA A 35 -13.53 8.78 -6.51
N SER A 36 -13.56 7.52 -6.14
CA SER A 36 -14.41 6.52 -6.78
C SER A 36 -15.29 5.74 -5.81
N ALA A 37 -14.76 5.36 -4.66
CA ALA A 37 -15.53 4.55 -3.71
C ALA A 37 -16.68 5.36 -3.11
N PRO A 38 -17.85 4.72 -2.86
CA PRO A 38 -19.01 5.41 -2.30
C PRO A 38 -18.90 5.58 -0.78
N LEU A 39 -17.87 6.29 -0.35
CA LEU A 39 -17.55 6.51 1.05
C LEU A 39 -17.31 7.99 1.27
N ASP A 40 -17.62 8.45 2.48
CA ASP A 40 -17.35 9.83 2.86
C ASP A 40 -15.85 10.07 2.96
N HIS A 41 -15.16 9.13 3.62
CA HIS A 41 -13.71 9.12 3.73
C HIS A 41 -13.20 7.71 3.48
N ALA A 42 -12.03 7.61 2.93
CA ALA A 42 -11.42 6.32 2.64
C ALA A 42 -9.94 6.35 2.95
N LEU A 43 -9.41 5.19 3.28
CA LEU A 43 -7.97 4.98 3.34
C LEU A 43 -7.49 4.80 1.91
N ILE A 44 -6.61 5.66 1.47
CA ILE A 44 -6.13 5.68 0.09
C ILE A 44 -4.66 5.32 0.08
N ILE A 45 -4.30 4.40 -0.81
CA ILE A 45 -2.90 4.03 -1.01
C ILE A 45 -2.58 4.22 -2.48
N ASP A 46 -1.60 5.07 -2.74
CA ASP A 46 -1.07 5.26 -4.09
C ASP A 46 0.28 4.54 -4.17
N PHE A 47 0.32 3.50 -4.97
CA PHE A 47 1.57 2.79 -5.26
C PHE A 47 2.16 3.40 -6.53
N VAL A 48 3.41 3.82 -6.45
CA VAL A 48 4.01 4.55 -7.56
C VAL A 48 5.39 3.99 -7.90
N ASP A 49 5.77 4.19 -9.15
CA ASP A 49 7.16 4.05 -9.59
C ASP A 49 7.66 5.45 -9.94
N GLU A 50 8.44 6.03 -9.04
CA GLU A 50 8.89 7.42 -9.21
C GLU A 50 9.71 7.63 -10.47
N ALA A 51 10.46 6.62 -10.88
CA ALA A 51 11.31 6.73 -12.05
C ALA A 51 10.52 6.74 -13.36
N ALA A 52 9.32 6.15 -13.36
CA ALA A 52 8.50 6.04 -14.56
C ALA A 52 7.51 7.20 -14.72
N GLY A 53 7.47 8.12 -13.78
CA GLY A 53 6.62 9.30 -13.86
C GLY A 53 5.23 9.11 -13.25
N PRO A 54 4.41 10.17 -13.26
CA PRO A 54 3.14 10.16 -12.53
C PRO A 54 2.08 9.21 -13.09
N GLY A 55 2.24 8.76 -14.33
CA GLY A 55 1.31 7.81 -14.92
C GLY A 55 1.49 6.38 -14.44
N ALA A 56 2.64 6.06 -13.86
CA ALA A 56 2.93 4.71 -13.35
C ALA A 56 2.47 4.63 -11.89
N ARG A 57 1.17 4.49 -11.72
CA ARG A 57 0.57 4.54 -10.40
C ARG A 57 -0.63 3.61 -10.31
N VAL A 58 -0.75 2.94 -9.18
CA VAL A 58 -1.93 2.15 -8.84
C VAL A 58 -2.51 2.70 -7.55
N SER A 59 -3.75 3.11 -7.57
CA SER A 59 -4.44 3.66 -6.39
C SER A 59 -5.50 2.70 -5.91
N VAL A 60 -5.61 2.55 -4.59
CA VAL A 60 -6.69 1.80 -3.98
C VAL A 60 -7.38 2.68 -2.95
N GLU A 61 -8.70 2.47 -2.80
CA GLU A 61 -9.53 3.17 -1.84
C GLU A 61 -10.26 2.15 -1.00
N LEU A 62 -10.08 2.20 0.30
CA LEU A 62 -10.62 1.22 1.24
C LEU A 62 -11.38 1.92 2.35
N SER A 63 -12.45 1.27 2.83
CA SER A 63 -13.07 1.72 4.08
C SER A 63 -12.06 1.55 5.22
N ALA A 64 -12.28 2.30 6.31
CA ALA A 64 -11.41 2.19 7.47
C ALA A 64 -11.37 0.76 8.01
N GLU A 65 -12.51 0.08 8.04
CA GLU A 65 -12.60 -1.29 8.51
C GLU A 65 -11.83 -2.24 7.59
N SER A 66 -11.96 -2.07 6.28
CA SER A 66 -11.22 -2.89 5.31
C SER A 66 -9.72 -2.66 5.43
N ALA A 67 -9.32 -1.42 5.65
CA ALA A 67 -7.90 -1.08 5.82
C ALA A 67 -7.34 -1.74 7.07
N GLN A 68 -8.10 -1.74 8.17
CA GLN A 68 -7.68 -2.41 9.40
C GLN A 68 -7.56 -3.92 9.20
N ALA A 69 -8.51 -4.51 8.50
CA ALA A 69 -8.47 -5.94 8.21
C ALA A 69 -7.26 -6.30 7.33
N LEU A 70 -6.99 -5.48 6.35
CA LEU A 70 -5.83 -5.68 5.47
C LEU A 70 -4.52 -5.55 6.24
N LEU A 71 -4.43 -4.56 7.12
CA LEU A 71 -3.25 -4.38 7.96
C LEU A 71 -2.97 -5.63 8.80
N GLY A 72 -4.02 -6.19 9.41
CA GLY A 72 -3.90 -7.42 10.20
C GLY A 72 -3.49 -8.61 9.36
N ALA A 73 -4.05 -8.72 8.15
CA ALA A 73 -3.71 -9.81 7.25
C ALA A 73 -2.25 -9.75 6.81
N ILE A 74 -1.76 -8.55 6.53
CA ILE A 74 -0.36 -8.36 6.16
C ILE A 74 0.55 -8.79 7.31
N GLN A 75 0.23 -8.36 8.52
CA GLN A 75 1.03 -8.72 9.70
C GLN A 75 1.03 -10.23 9.92
N ALA A 76 -0.15 -10.86 9.81
CA ALA A 76 -0.26 -12.30 9.97
C ALA A 76 0.56 -13.07 8.94
N ALA A 77 0.54 -12.62 7.69
CA ALA A 77 1.31 -13.25 6.63
C ALA A 77 2.81 -13.14 6.88
N LEU A 78 3.27 -11.96 7.32
CA LEU A 78 4.66 -11.75 7.64
C LEU A 78 5.11 -12.62 8.82
N ASP A 79 4.29 -12.69 9.86
CA ASP A 79 4.61 -13.51 11.04
C ASP A 79 4.69 -14.98 10.67
N SER A 80 3.76 -15.46 9.85
CA SER A 80 3.79 -16.85 9.37
C SER A 80 5.01 -17.13 8.52
N GLY A 81 5.35 -16.19 7.64
CA GLY A 81 6.55 -16.31 6.80
C GLY A 81 7.81 -16.36 7.62
N ALA A 82 7.93 -15.51 8.63
CA ALA A 82 9.10 -15.48 9.51
C ALA A 82 9.23 -16.79 10.30
N ALA A 83 8.11 -17.29 10.81
CA ALA A 83 8.11 -18.53 11.58
C ALA A 83 8.48 -19.73 10.71
N GLU A 84 8.02 -19.76 9.47
CA GLU A 84 8.23 -20.85 8.54
C GLU A 84 9.64 -20.84 7.95
N HIS A 85 10.16 -19.66 7.65
CA HIS A 85 11.43 -19.51 6.97
C HIS A 85 12.58 -19.10 7.89
N GLY A 86 12.29 -18.81 9.15
CA GLY A 86 13.31 -18.43 10.12
C GLY A 86 13.96 -17.09 9.86
N HIS A 87 13.30 -16.20 9.12
CA HIS A 87 13.83 -14.87 8.82
C HIS A 87 13.22 -13.84 9.73
N PRO A 88 14.04 -13.02 10.39
CA PRO A 88 13.50 -11.85 11.10
C PRO A 88 12.88 -10.88 10.10
N LEU A 89 11.70 -10.37 10.42
CA LEU A 89 10.99 -9.46 9.52
C LEU A 89 11.79 -8.19 9.24
N VAL A 90 12.43 -7.67 10.27
CA VAL A 90 13.19 -6.43 10.14
C VAL A 90 14.41 -6.63 9.24
N ALA A 91 15.05 -7.77 9.33
CA ALA A 91 16.23 -8.06 8.52
C ALA A 91 15.88 -8.35 7.07
N ALA A 92 14.64 -8.61 6.78
CA ALA A 92 14.19 -8.87 5.41
C ALA A 92 14.13 -7.61 4.55
N SER A 93 14.32 -6.46 5.14
CA SER A 93 14.30 -5.21 4.41
C SER A 93 15.65 -4.97 3.72
N HIS A 94 15.87 -5.55 2.63
CA HIS A 94 17.12 -5.35 1.90
C HIS A 94 16.93 -5.47 0.40
#